data_80b6de9883b20fad855e4ad215e8761a
#
_entry.id   80b6de9883b20fad855e4ad215e8761a
#
_cell.length_a   1.000
_cell.length_b   1.000
_cell.length_c   1.000
_cell.angle_alpha   90.00
_cell.angle_beta   90.00
_cell.angle_gamma   90.00
#
_symmetry.space_group_name_H-M   'P 1'
#
loop_
_entity.id
_entity.type
_entity.pdbx_description
1 polymer ?
#
loop_
_entity_poly.entity_id
_entity_poly.type
_entity_poly.pdbx_seq_one_letter_code
_entity_poly.pdbx_strand_id
1 'polypeptide(L)'
;MLNDEVHHMANPPARDEAIKKWKEFLLDPKYKFKYVVGDSGTCYVANDYFADVIYRFSLREPIEEKFVKTIDYVAEDVSHSKEEKFQKIYDNHIQNKTVKYRLIKPLTILVTKDISACKRLREDLIEFIVDKERISKEAASNKVLIVTSANEHKNNIPKLKNVDDRDNPIEWITSVSMLSEGWDVQNVCQDCSS
;
A
#
# COMPACT_ATOMS: atom_id res chain seq x y z
N MET A 1 -19.21 -23.31 -2.29
CA MET A 1 -18.12 -22.68 -3.02
C MET A 1 -17.49 -21.64 -2.11
N LEU A 2 -16.17 -21.55 -2.06
CA LEU A 2 -15.43 -20.47 -1.37
C LEU A 2 -15.00 -19.45 -2.42
N ASN A 3 -15.09 -18.17 -2.07
CA ASN A 3 -14.80 -17.04 -2.95
C ASN A 3 -14.02 -15.98 -2.18
N ASP A 4 -12.77 -15.77 -2.56
CA ASP A 4 -11.92 -14.74 -2.00
C ASP A 4 -12.23 -13.37 -2.63
N GLU A 5 -11.97 -12.28 -1.90
CA GLU A 5 -12.20 -10.89 -2.32
C GLU A 5 -13.64 -10.64 -2.84
N VAL A 6 -14.63 -11.19 -2.12
CA VAL A 6 -16.05 -11.15 -2.53
C VAL A 6 -16.61 -9.74 -2.73
N HIS A 7 -15.97 -8.72 -2.14
CA HIS A 7 -16.38 -7.33 -2.30
C HIS A 7 -16.28 -6.84 -3.75
N HIS A 8 -15.37 -7.37 -4.57
CA HIS A 8 -15.31 -7.08 -5.99
C HIS A 8 -16.55 -7.54 -6.74
N MET A 9 -17.12 -8.68 -6.32
CA MET A 9 -18.36 -9.19 -6.89
C MET A 9 -19.57 -8.32 -6.52
N ALA A 10 -19.56 -7.76 -5.31
CA ALA A 10 -20.63 -6.87 -4.84
C ALA A 10 -20.54 -5.47 -5.46
N ASN A 11 -19.32 -4.95 -5.63
CA ASN A 11 -19.00 -3.63 -6.19
C ASN A 11 -18.18 -3.74 -7.49
N PRO A 12 -18.71 -4.36 -8.57
CA PRO A 12 -17.92 -4.55 -9.78
C PRO A 12 -17.55 -3.19 -10.39
N PRO A 13 -16.25 -2.93 -10.67
CA PRO A 13 -15.85 -1.75 -11.42
C PRO A 13 -16.59 -1.73 -12.76
N ALA A 14 -17.10 -0.58 -13.17
CA ALA A 14 -17.94 -0.46 -14.37
C ALA A 14 -17.27 -0.93 -15.66
N ARG A 15 -15.94 -1.09 -15.67
CA ARG A 15 -15.12 -1.43 -16.83
C ARG A 15 -14.43 -2.80 -16.76
N ASP A 16 -14.61 -3.56 -15.67
CA ASP A 16 -13.95 -4.85 -15.53
C ASP A 16 -14.84 -6.02 -15.98
N GLU A 17 -14.61 -6.47 -17.21
CA GLU A 17 -15.30 -7.58 -17.84
C GLU A 17 -15.02 -8.94 -17.14
N ALA A 18 -13.84 -9.11 -16.54
CA ALA A 18 -13.49 -10.36 -15.87
C ALA A 18 -14.30 -10.52 -14.57
N ILE A 19 -14.43 -9.45 -13.79
CA ILE A 19 -15.24 -9.42 -12.56
C ILE A 19 -16.72 -9.62 -12.87
N LYS A 20 -17.25 -9.01 -13.95
CA LYS A 20 -18.62 -9.24 -14.38
C LYS A 20 -18.89 -10.69 -14.73
N LYS A 21 -18.02 -11.33 -15.50
CA LYS A 21 -18.10 -12.75 -15.86
C LYS A 21 -18.02 -13.66 -14.64
N TRP A 22 -17.17 -13.30 -13.67
CA TRP A 22 -17.07 -14.01 -12.40
C TRP A 22 -18.38 -13.95 -11.60
N LYS A 23 -18.98 -12.78 -11.48
CA LYS A 23 -20.29 -12.60 -10.84
C LYS A 23 -21.38 -13.39 -11.56
N GLU A 24 -21.44 -13.32 -12.89
CA GLU A 24 -22.36 -14.10 -13.71
C GLU A 24 -22.20 -15.60 -13.49
N PHE A 25 -20.96 -16.11 -13.48
CA PHE A 25 -20.66 -17.51 -13.18
C PHE A 25 -21.17 -17.95 -11.80
N LEU A 26 -20.92 -17.16 -10.76
CA LEU A 26 -21.34 -17.50 -9.39
C LEU A 26 -22.85 -17.49 -9.20
N LEU A 27 -23.56 -16.64 -9.92
CA LEU A 27 -25.01 -16.49 -9.83
C LEU A 27 -25.78 -17.34 -10.86
N ASP A 28 -25.10 -17.98 -11.80
CA ASP A 28 -25.75 -18.79 -12.86
C ASP A 28 -26.40 -20.06 -12.28
N PRO A 29 -27.73 -20.20 -12.37
CA PRO A 29 -28.47 -21.34 -11.81
C PRO A 29 -28.04 -22.69 -12.34
N LYS A 30 -27.39 -22.76 -13.52
CA LYS A 30 -26.93 -24.05 -14.11
C LYS A 30 -25.88 -24.73 -13.26
N TYR A 31 -25.04 -23.97 -12.49
CA TYR A 31 -24.01 -24.56 -11.64
C TYR A 31 -24.53 -25.04 -10.29
N LYS A 32 -25.76 -24.67 -9.91
CA LYS A 32 -26.47 -25.13 -8.70
C LYS A 32 -25.62 -25.03 -7.42
N PHE A 33 -24.85 -23.96 -7.25
CA PHE A 33 -24.16 -23.74 -5.99
C PHE A 33 -25.17 -23.59 -4.85
N LYS A 34 -25.12 -24.51 -3.89
CA LYS A 34 -26.04 -24.51 -2.75
C LYS A 34 -25.71 -23.38 -1.78
N TYR A 35 -24.40 -23.13 -1.59
CA TYR A 35 -23.87 -22.05 -0.76
C TYR A 35 -22.66 -21.43 -1.44
N VAL A 36 -22.55 -20.11 -1.35
CA VAL A 36 -21.36 -19.33 -1.69
C VAL A 36 -20.92 -18.64 -0.41
N VAL A 37 -19.71 -18.93 0.05
CA VAL A 37 -19.09 -18.28 1.19
C VAL A 37 -17.96 -17.41 0.63
N GLY A 38 -17.99 -16.13 0.97
CA GLY A 38 -17.00 -15.17 0.52
C GLY A 38 -16.15 -14.68 1.68
N ASP A 39 -14.85 -14.51 1.44
CA ASP A 39 -13.92 -13.82 2.29
C ASP A 39 -13.64 -12.43 1.73
N SER A 40 -13.45 -11.43 2.59
CA SER A 40 -13.07 -10.08 2.18
C SER A 40 -12.51 -9.28 3.35
N GLY A 41 -11.47 -8.51 3.10
CA GLY A 41 -11.00 -7.48 4.03
C GLY A 41 -11.95 -6.28 4.13
N THR A 42 -12.85 -6.11 3.16
CA THR A 42 -13.82 -5.01 3.05
C THR A 42 -15.23 -5.53 2.82
N CYS A 43 -16.01 -5.65 3.89
CA CYS A 43 -17.38 -6.21 3.84
C CYS A 43 -18.44 -5.13 3.55
N TYR A 44 -18.22 -4.28 2.53
CA TYR A 44 -19.13 -3.19 2.16
C TYR A 44 -19.64 -3.30 0.72
N VAL A 45 -20.90 -2.91 0.52
CA VAL A 45 -21.50 -2.57 -0.77
C VAL A 45 -21.79 -1.08 -0.75
N ALA A 46 -21.06 -0.30 -1.52
CA ALA A 46 -21.03 1.16 -1.41
C ALA A 46 -20.74 1.62 0.04
N ASN A 47 -21.73 2.15 0.77
CA ASN A 47 -21.58 2.61 2.14
C ASN A 47 -22.20 1.64 3.18
N ASP A 48 -22.79 0.53 2.74
CA ASP A 48 -23.50 -0.40 3.60
C ASP A 48 -22.73 -1.71 3.78
N TYR A 49 -22.84 -2.30 4.98
CA TYR A 49 -22.31 -3.64 5.22
C TYR A 49 -23.04 -4.71 4.41
N PHE A 50 -22.37 -5.80 4.11
CA PHE A 50 -23.04 -7.01 3.61
C PHE A 50 -24.12 -7.46 4.60
N ALA A 51 -25.28 -7.86 4.07
CA ALA A 51 -26.41 -8.28 4.89
C ALA A 51 -26.13 -9.56 5.71
N ASP A 52 -25.36 -10.50 5.13
CA ASP A 52 -25.14 -11.84 5.68
C ASP A 52 -23.66 -12.06 6.03
N VAL A 53 -23.16 -11.35 7.03
CA VAL A 53 -21.80 -11.56 7.59
C VAL A 53 -21.87 -12.62 8.70
N ILE A 54 -21.39 -13.83 8.42
CA ILE A 54 -21.42 -14.96 9.35
C ILE A 54 -20.28 -14.94 10.39
N TYR A 55 -19.16 -14.30 10.05
CA TYR A 55 -18.02 -14.10 10.93
C TYR A 55 -17.28 -12.81 10.60
N ARG A 56 -16.81 -12.12 11.61
CA ARG A 56 -16.02 -10.89 11.46
C ARG A 56 -14.84 -10.93 12.41
N PHE A 57 -13.64 -10.72 11.87
CA PHE A 57 -12.44 -10.47 12.63
C PHE A 57 -12.04 -9.00 12.41
N SER A 58 -12.31 -8.16 13.41
CA SER A 58 -12.05 -6.72 13.27
C SER A 58 -10.56 -6.43 13.35
N LEU A 59 -10.08 -5.39 12.66
CA LEU A 59 -8.67 -4.98 12.70
C LEU A 59 -8.17 -4.71 14.13
N ARG A 60 -9.07 -4.37 15.05
CA ARG A 60 -8.76 -4.16 16.47
C ARG A 60 -8.22 -5.42 17.14
N GLU A 61 -8.88 -6.56 16.92
CA GLU A 61 -8.51 -7.83 17.54
C GLU A 61 -7.08 -8.27 17.19
N PRO A 62 -6.66 -8.34 15.91
CA PRO A 62 -5.29 -8.70 15.57
C PRO A 62 -4.24 -7.66 16.00
N ILE A 63 -4.62 -6.39 16.18
CA ILE A 63 -3.73 -5.38 16.76
C ILE A 63 -3.54 -5.65 18.27
N GLU A 64 -4.61 -5.92 19.02
CA GLU A 64 -4.55 -6.24 20.45
C GLU A 64 -3.78 -7.54 20.71
N GLU A 65 -3.93 -8.54 19.83
CA GLU A 65 -3.20 -9.81 19.87
C GLU A 65 -1.78 -9.72 19.29
N LYS A 66 -1.35 -8.56 18.79
CA LYS A 66 -0.03 -8.29 18.20
C LYS A 66 0.29 -9.07 16.91
N PHE A 67 -0.71 -9.55 16.19
CA PHE A 67 -0.55 -10.09 14.83
C PHE A 67 -0.36 -8.99 13.80
N VAL A 68 -0.97 -7.83 14.03
CA VAL A 68 -0.88 -6.65 13.17
C VAL A 68 -0.25 -5.50 13.95
N LYS A 69 0.55 -4.69 13.27
CA LYS A 69 1.15 -3.48 13.83
C LYS A 69 0.08 -2.47 14.27
N THR A 70 0.35 -1.76 15.35
CA THR A 70 -0.45 -0.59 15.73
C THR A 70 -0.39 0.46 14.61
N ILE A 71 -1.55 1.02 14.27
CA ILE A 71 -1.67 2.08 13.27
C ILE A 71 -1.78 3.41 14.03
N ASP A 72 -0.76 4.26 13.85
CA ASP A 72 -0.77 5.64 14.33
C ASP A 72 -1.23 6.52 13.16
N TYR A 73 -2.41 7.09 13.26
CA TYR A 73 -3.00 7.93 12.22
C TYR A 73 -2.84 9.41 12.52
N VAL A 74 -2.27 10.15 11.57
CA VAL A 74 -2.15 11.62 11.63
C VAL A 74 -3.21 12.20 10.69
N ALA A 75 -4.29 12.74 11.26
CA ALA A 75 -5.45 13.23 10.51
C ALA A 75 -5.18 14.53 9.75
N GLU A 76 -4.27 15.38 10.25
CA GLU A 76 -4.00 16.69 9.68
C GLU A 76 -2.49 16.91 9.49
N ASP A 77 -2.10 17.31 8.29
CA ASP A 77 -0.74 17.76 8.01
C ASP A 77 -0.63 19.26 8.33
N VAL A 78 -0.01 19.56 9.46
CA VAL A 78 0.25 20.93 9.92
C VAL A 78 1.58 21.50 9.38
N SER A 79 2.17 20.87 8.38
CA SER A 79 3.41 21.36 7.75
C SER A 79 3.14 22.61 6.93
N HIS A 80 3.98 23.64 7.10
CA HIS A 80 3.84 24.93 6.41
C HIS A 80 4.66 25.00 5.12
N SER A 81 5.58 24.05 4.92
CA SER A 81 6.38 23.93 3.70
C SER A 81 6.59 22.46 3.31
N LYS A 82 7.01 22.25 2.06
CA LYS A 82 7.39 20.95 1.55
C LYS A 82 8.59 20.37 2.28
N GLU A 83 9.57 21.21 2.59
CA GLU A 83 10.77 20.84 3.33
C GLU A 83 10.41 20.38 4.75
N GLU A 84 9.51 21.08 5.42
CA GLU A 84 9.02 20.68 6.74
C GLU A 84 8.30 19.35 6.70
N LYS A 85 7.46 19.12 5.67
CA LYS A 85 6.78 17.85 5.46
C LYS A 85 7.81 16.72 5.25
N PHE A 86 8.78 16.89 4.36
CA PHE A 86 9.83 15.89 4.15
C PHE A 86 10.65 15.64 5.41
N GLN A 87 10.96 16.68 6.18
CA GLN A 87 11.68 16.52 7.44
C GLN A 87 10.90 15.63 8.42
N LYS A 88 9.61 15.88 8.63
CA LYS A 88 8.76 15.06 9.51
C LYS A 88 8.69 13.60 9.06
N ILE A 89 8.50 13.38 7.76
CA ILE A 89 8.45 12.03 7.19
C ILE A 89 9.80 11.31 7.39
N TYR A 90 10.90 12.01 7.14
CA TYR A 90 12.25 11.48 7.30
C TYR A 90 12.57 11.15 8.76
N ASP A 91 12.27 12.05 9.68
CA ASP A 91 12.53 11.84 11.12
C ASP A 91 11.76 10.61 11.63
N ASN A 92 10.50 10.43 11.19
CA ASN A 92 9.71 9.27 11.53
C ASN A 92 10.28 7.98 10.90
N HIS A 93 10.74 8.03 9.65
CA HIS A 93 11.43 6.91 9.00
C HIS A 93 12.68 6.50 9.79
N ILE A 94 13.53 7.46 10.18
CA ILE A 94 14.74 7.20 10.97
C ILE A 94 14.38 6.65 12.35
N GLN A 95 13.34 7.18 13.01
CA GLN A 95 12.86 6.64 14.28
C GLN A 95 12.39 5.19 14.14
N ASN A 96 11.66 4.86 13.09
CA ASN A 96 11.25 3.49 12.80
C ASN A 96 12.46 2.57 12.62
N LYS A 97 13.48 3.04 11.89
CA LYS A 97 14.71 2.29 11.60
C LYS A 97 15.59 2.05 12.82
N THR A 98 15.72 3.05 13.70
CA THR A 98 16.71 3.04 14.78
C THR A 98 16.14 2.62 16.14
N VAL A 99 14.86 2.86 16.39
CA VAL A 99 14.23 2.68 17.69
C VAL A 99 13.16 1.59 17.68
N LYS A 100 12.14 1.76 16.82
CA LYS A 100 10.96 0.88 16.85
C LYS A 100 11.22 -0.51 16.27
N TYR A 101 11.91 -0.59 15.13
CA TYR A 101 12.03 -1.82 14.32
C TYR A 101 13.48 -2.18 14.00
N ARG A 102 14.30 -2.39 15.03
CA ARG A 102 15.74 -2.69 14.87
C ARG A 102 16.05 -3.97 14.10
N LEU A 103 15.11 -4.92 14.08
CA LEU A 103 15.29 -6.24 13.45
C LEU A 103 14.83 -6.27 11.99
N ILE A 104 14.08 -5.30 11.54
CA ILE A 104 13.58 -5.21 10.16
C ILE A 104 14.06 -3.91 9.50
N LYS A 105 14.10 -3.89 8.18
CA LYS A 105 14.35 -2.66 7.41
C LYS A 105 13.00 -1.98 7.14
N PRO A 106 12.68 -0.83 7.76
CA PRO A 106 11.42 -0.16 7.52
C PRO A 106 11.36 0.43 6.11
N LEU A 107 10.19 0.39 5.50
CA LEU A 107 9.86 1.02 4.25
C LEU A 107 8.89 2.18 4.48
N THR A 108 9.09 3.28 3.77
CA THR A 108 8.15 4.41 3.72
C THR A 108 7.58 4.52 2.32
N ILE A 109 6.24 4.58 2.23
CA ILE A 109 5.51 4.78 0.98
C ILE A 109 4.99 6.22 0.92
N LEU A 110 5.16 6.85 -0.24
CA LEU A 110 4.59 8.16 -0.54
C LEU A 110 3.65 8.01 -1.74
N VAL A 111 2.37 8.27 -1.51
CA VAL A 111 1.32 8.14 -2.53
C VAL A 111 0.97 9.50 -3.08
N THR A 112 0.85 9.60 -4.39
CA THR A 112 0.48 10.82 -5.10
C THR A 112 -0.77 10.61 -5.97
N LYS A 113 -1.42 11.69 -6.35
CA LYS A 113 -2.64 11.68 -7.16
C LYS A 113 -2.42 11.26 -8.61
N ASP A 114 -1.25 11.52 -9.17
CA ASP A 114 -0.93 11.26 -10.58
C ASP A 114 0.56 10.97 -10.81
N ILE A 115 0.88 10.40 -11.98
CA ILE A 115 2.24 10.00 -12.37
C ILE A 115 3.21 11.18 -12.42
N SER A 116 2.75 12.35 -12.88
CA SER A 116 3.60 13.55 -12.97
C SER A 116 4.00 14.06 -11.60
N ALA A 117 3.05 14.07 -10.65
CA ALA A 117 3.32 14.39 -9.25
C ALA A 117 4.26 13.36 -8.63
N CYS A 118 4.08 12.07 -8.93
CA CYS A 118 4.93 10.99 -8.43
C CYS A 118 6.39 11.16 -8.88
N LYS A 119 6.63 11.49 -10.15
CA LYS A 119 7.97 11.75 -10.66
C LYS A 119 8.63 12.95 -9.98
N ARG A 120 7.90 14.06 -9.86
CA ARG A 120 8.41 15.26 -9.15
C ARG A 120 8.73 14.96 -7.70
N LEU A 121 7.81 14.30 -7.00
CA LEU A 121 8.01 13.92 -5.61
C LEU A 121 9.25 13.05 -5.42
N ARG A 122 9.49 12.10 -6.34
CA ARG A 122 10.69 11.25 -6.32
C ARG A 122 11.96 12.08 -6.43
N GLU A 123 12.04 13.00 -7.40
CA GLU A 123 13.24 13.84 -7.58
C GLU A 123 13.47 14.75 -6.37
N ASP A 124 12.42 15.39 -5.86
CA ASP A 124 12.49 16.21 -4.66
C ASP A 124 12.96 15.42 -3.43
N LEU A 125 12.47 14.19 -3.26
CA LEU A 125 12.87 13.30 -2.17
C LEU A 125 14.34 12.88 -2.30
N ILE A 126 14.81 12.58 -3.52
CA ILE A 126 16.21 12.24 -3.77
C ILE A 126 17.11 13.43 -3.38
N GLU A 127 16.78 14.66 -3.80
CA GLU A 127 17.54 15.85 -3.45
C GLU A 127 17.55 16.08 -1.93
N PHE A 128 16.42 15.91 -1.28
CA PHE A 128 16.33 15.99 0.18
C PHE A 128 17.21 14.96 0.89
N ILE A 129 17.23 13.69 0.42
CA ILE A 129 18.07 12.63 0.99
C ILE A 129 19.56 12.92 0.77
N VAL A 130 19.95 13.43 -0.41
CA VAL A 130 21.34 13.86 -0.70
C VAL A 130 21.81 14.86 0.34
N ASP A 131 21.01 15.88 0.61
CA ASP A 131 21.36 16.93 1.58
C ASP A 131 21.42 16.40 3.02
N LYS A 132 20.46 15.58 3.42
CA LYS A 132 20.36 15.04 4.78
C LYS A 132 21.44 14.01 5.12
N GLU A 133 21.67 13.08 4.19
CA GLU A 133 22.61 11.97 4.42
C GLU A 133 24.02 12.26 3.89
N ARG A 134 24.22 13.36 3.17
CA ARG A 134 25.50 13.76 2.54
C ARG A 134 26.07 12.66 1.64
N ILE A 135 25.21 12.02 0.86
CA ILE A 135 25.56 10.96 -0.09
C ILE A 135 25.43 11.45 -1.54
N SER A 136 25.98 10.68 -2.48
CA SER A 136 25.83 11.00 -3.90
C SER A 136 24.37 10.87 -4.37
N LYS A 137 24.01 11.59 -5.44
CA LYS A 137 22.68 11.50 -6.05
C LYS A 137 22.38 10.09 -6.53
N GLU A 138 23.37 9.36 -6.99
CA GLU A 138 23.24 7.95 -7.39
C GLU A 138 22.87 7.07 -6.19
N ALA A 139 23.58 7.21 -5.07
CA ALA A 139 23.29 6.46 -3.85
C ALA A 139 21.88 6.77 -3.31
N ALA A 140 21.47 8.04 -3.29
CA ALA A 140 20.12 8.44 -2.91
C ALA A 140 19.05 7.88 -3.87
N SER A 141 19.31 7.91 -5.19
CA SER A 141 18.39 7.35 -6.19
C SER A 141 18.16 5.85 -6.02
N ASN A 142 19.18 5.10 -5.59
CA ASN A 142 19.06 3.66 -5.31
C ASN A 142 18.18 3.36 -4.08
N LYS A 143 18.00 4.33 -3.19
CA LYS A 143 17.10 4.20 -2.03
C LYS A 143 15.63 4.46 -2.37
N VAL A 144 15.33 5.13 -3.51
CA VAL A 144 13.97 5.59 -3.85
C VAL A 144 13.46 4.88 -5.09
N LEU A 145 12.53 3.94 -4.90
CA LEU A 145 11.85 3.23 -5.98
C LEU A 145 10.58 3.97 -6.38
N ILE A 146 10.39 4.22 -7.69
CA ILE A 146 9.14 4.71 -8.24
C ILE A 146 8.33 3.56 -8.85
N VAL A 147 7.05 3.45 -8.50
CA VAL A 147 6.14 2.41 -8.98
C VAL A 147 4.85 3.04 -9.49
N THR A 148 4.64 2.99 -10.79
CA THR A 148 3.44 3.52 -11.45
C THR A 148 3.07 2.65 -12.65
N SER A 149 1.89 2.87 -13.23
CA SER A 149 1.44 2.19 -14.47
C SER A 149 2.16 2.64 -15.75
N ALA A 150 3.05 3.64 -15.70
CA ALA A 150 3.81 4.10 -16.86
C ALA A 150 4.74 2.99 -17.39
N ASN A 151 4.83 2.87 -18.72
CA ASN A 151 5.66 1.85 -19.37
C ASN A 151 7.13 1.88 -18.92
N GLU A 152 7.68 3.06 -18.67
CA GLU A 152 9.06 3.27 -18.21
C GLU A 152 9.31 2.72 -16.79
N HIS A 153 8.26 2.55 -15.99
CA HIS A 153 8.35 2.03 -14.61
C HIS A 153 7.99 0.54 -14.48
N LYS A 154 7.60 -0.14 -15.57
CA LYS A 154 7.22 -1.57 -15.53
C LYS A 154 8.33 -2.46 -14.98
N ASN A 155 9.60 -2.13 -15.28
CA ASN A 155 10.76 -2.88 -14.76
C ASN A 155 11.00 -2.68 -13.25
N ASN A 156 10.28 -1.77 -12.61
CA ASN A 156 10.36 -1.54 -11.18
C ASN A 156 9.40 -2.44 -10.38
N ILE A 157 8.32 -2.93 -11.01
CA ILE A 157 7.34 -3.81 -10.33
C ILE A 157 7.98 -5.10 -9.79
N PRO A 158 8.84 -5.82 -10.54
CA PRO A 158 9.52 -7.00 -10.01
C PRO A 158 10.41 -6.72 -8.81
N LYS A 159 10.95 -5.50 -8.68
CA LYS A 159 11.81 -5.10 -7.55
C LYS A 159 11.04 -5.06 -6.23
N LEU A 160 9.71 -4.91 -6.28
CA LEU A 160 8.85 -4.92 -5.09
C LEU A 160 8.87 -6.27 -4.35
N LYS A 161 9.26 -7.36 -5.00
CA LYS A 161 9.28 -8.70 -4.36
C LYS A 161 10.33 -8.83 -3.26
N ASN A 162 11.42 -8.07 -3.36
CA ASN A 162 12.57 -8.21 -2.46
C ASN A 162 12.90 -6.88 -1.76
N VAL A 163 11.95 -5.95 -1.65
CA VAL A 163 12.18 -4.64 -1.01
C VAL A 163 12.38 -4.77 0.50
N ASP A 164 11.89 -5.83 1.11
CA ASP A 164 12.02 -6.13 2.53
C ASP A 164 13.33 -6.83 2.91
N ASP A 165 14.09 -7.31 1.93
CA ASP A 165 15.43 -7.85 2.17
C ASP A 165 16.34 -6.79 2.80
N ARG A 166 17.10 -7.17 3.83
CA ARG A 166 18.01 -6.26 4.55
C ARG A 166 19.06 -5.62 3.65
N ASP A 167 19.57 -6.38 2.71
CA ASP A 167 20.65 -5.95 1.80
C ASP A 167 20.13 -5.14 0.61
N ASN A 168 18.80 -5.07 0.43
CA ASN A 168 18.20 -4.25 -0.61
C ASN A 168 18.31 -2.77 -0.22
N PRO A 169 18.86 -1.88 -1.07
CA PRO A 169 19.04 -0.46 -0.74
C PRO A 169 17.74 0.35 -0.67
N ILE A 170 16.63 -0.16 -1.22
CA ILE A 170 15.36 0.57 -1.30
C ILE A 170 14.76 0.75 0.09
N GLU A 171 14.59 2.00 0.52
CA GLU A 171 13.96 2.39 1.78
C GLU A 171 12.68 3.20 1.57
N TRP A 172 12.52 3.78 0.37
CA TRP A 172 11.44 4.68 0.01
C TRP A 172 10.75 4.22 -1.27
N ILE A 173 9.44 4.29 -1.30
CA ILE A 173 8.65 3.98 -2.49
C ILE A 173 7.74 5.16 -2.80
N THR A 174 7.79 5.67 -4.02
CA THR A 174 6.81 6.64 -4.52
C THR A 174 5.86 5.95 -5.48
N SER A 175 4.54 6.14 -5.29
CA SER A 175 3.52 5.41 -6.05
C SER A 175 2.28 6.26 -6.36
N VAL A 176 1.47 5.77 -7.29
CA VAL A 176 0.15 6.28 -7.61
C VAL A 176 -0.85 5.14 -7.46
N SER A 177 -1.42 4.99 -6.26
CA SER A 177 -2.50 4.02 -5.94
C SER A 177 -2.31 2.58 -6.46
N MET A 178 -1.06 2.18 -6.83
CA MET A 178 -0.78 0.85 -7.41
C MET A 178 -0.47 -0.23 -6.36
N LEU A 179 -0.32 0.17 -5.10
CA LEU A 179 0.07 -0.74 -4.02
C LEU A 179 -1.12 -1.04 -3.10
N SER A 180 -2.34 -0.94 -3.63
CA SER A 180 -3.58 -1.05 -2.86
C SER A 180 -4.03 -2.49 -2.61
N GLU A 181 -3.70 -3.44 -3.50
CA GLU A 181 -4.14 -4.83 -3.38
C GLU A 181 -3.06 -5.81 -3.84
N GLY A 182 -2.97 -6.97 -3.17
CA GLY A 182 -2.10 -8.07 -3.57
C GLY A 182 -0.60 -7.87 -3.36
N TRP A 183 -0.17 -6.77 -2.72
CA TRP A 183 1.23 -6.56 -2.36
C TRP A 183 1.41 -6.77 -0.85
N ASP A 184 1.94 -7.93 -0.50
CA ASP A 184 2.16 -8.35 0.88
C ASP A 184 3.63 -8.12 1.28
N VAL A 185 3.92 -6.94 1.82
CA VAL A 185 5.23 -6.57 2.37
C VAL A 185 5.07 -6.11 3.82
N GLN A 186 5.67 -6.87 4.72
CA GLN A 186 5.50 -6.67 6.17
C GLN A 186 6.24 -5.45 6.72
N ASN A 187 7.22 -4.94 5.98
CA ASN A 187 8.13 -3.89 6.45
C ASN A 187 7.65 -2.46 6.18
N VAL A 188 6.46 -2.27 5.63
CA VAL A 188 5.88 -0.94 5.48
C VAL A 188 5.54 -0.39 6.85
N CYS A 189 6.27 0.65 7.28
CA CYS A 189 6.14 1.26 8.59
C CYS A 189 5.53 2.67 8.52
N GLN A 190 5.42 3.23 7.34
CA GLN A 190 4.85 4.55 7.11
C GLN A 190 4.23 4.62 5.71
N ASP A 191 3.02 5.15 5.63
CA ASP A 191 2.32 5.48 4.39
C ASP A 191 1.85 6.93 4.47
N CYS A 192 2.22 7.73 3.46
CA CYS A 192 1.95 9.15 3.40
C CYS A 192 1.29 9.51 2.07
N SER A 193 0.10 10.08 2.12
CA SER A 193 -0.52 10.73 0.97
C SER A 193 -0.06 12.19 0.83
N SER A 194 0.18 12.62 -0.39
CA SER A 194 0.61 13.98 -0.73
C SER A 194 -0.46 14.73 -1.53
#